data_e1a09383de30d820f00f3ea64d1a9138
#
_entry.id   e1a09383de30d820f00f3ea64d1a9138
#
_cell.length_a   1.000
_cell.length_b   1.000
_cell.length_c   1.000
_cell.angle_alpha   90.00
_cell.angle_beta   90.00
_cell.angle_gamma   90.00
#
_symmetry.space_group_name_H-M   'P 1'
#
loop_
_entity.id
_entity.type
_entity.pdbx_description
1 polymer ?
#
loop_
_entity_poly.entity_id
_entity_poly.type
_entity_poly.pdbx_seq_one_letter_code
_entity_poly.pdbx_strand_id
1 'polypeptide(L)'
;SGLHGDATVGFYIDFNQNAIFEASEFTYLGHGAGLTYSNSVTVPITVSSGSVRMRIILDVTGNTTTDACNNINFTTYGQILDYKVNLTAAPLCTGTPGAGVAISSATSVCENTPFTLDLSGNSVSSGITYQWQYSLNGTTWVNLGSAQSTIPYSINTQSITTYYRCITTCTNSGLTNNSASITVNQNLPTACFCVPQSISCANSSITNVLLESIKNNPIWDINGYTDNTISVGSATLTANQTYTISTNLNVLSGNGYVGCWIDFNQNGKTIRNILNKIE
;
A
#
# COMPACT_ATOMS: atom_id res chain seq x y z
N SER A 1 -9.36 -43.10 11.58
CA SER A 1 -9.78 -42.06 10.67
C SER A 1 -8.91 -40.84 10.91
N GLY A 2 -7.87 -40.67 10.08
CA GLY A 2 -7.04 -39.48 10.11
C GLY A 2 -7.85 -38.27 9.67
N LEU A 3 -8.00 -37.31 10.55
CA LEU A 3 -8.46 -35.96 10.18
C LEU A 3 -7.34 -35.35 9.35
N HIS A 4 -7.59 -35.08 8.08
CA HIS A 4 -6.65 -34.34 7.22
C HIS A 4 -6.61 -32.91 7.71
N GLY A 5 -5.48 -32.47 8.26
CA GLY A 5 -5.30 -31.16 8.90
C GLY A 5 -5.24 -29.95 7.95
N ASP A 6 -5.45 -30.14 6.64
CA ASP A 6 -5.21 -29.12 5.60
C ASP A 6 -6.48 -28.75 4.81
N ALA A 7 -7.64 -28.86 5.43
CA ALA A 7 -8.90 -28.48 4.76
C ALA A 7 -8.97 -26.97 4.54
N THR A 8 -9.26 -26.55 3.31
CA THR A 8 -9.53 -25.16 2.93
C THR A 8 -11.01 -24.99 2.60
N VAL A 9 -11.62 -23.94 3.11
CA VAL A 9 -13.04 -23.61 2.85
C VAL A 9 -13.14 -22.19 2.27
N GLY A 10 -13.90 -22.04 1.21
CA GLY A 10 -14.22 -20.76 0.62
C GLY A 10 -15.54 -20.81 -0.13
N PHE A 11 -16.00 -19.68 -0.60
CA PHE A 11 -17.20 -19.60 -1.42
C PHE A 11 -17.09 -18.53 -2.52
N TYR A 12 -17.93 -18.71 -3.54
CA TYR A 12 -18.16 -17.76 -4.62
C TYR A 12 -19.61 -17.29 -4.59
N ILE A 13 -19.83 -16.04 -4.97
CA ILE A 13 -21.16 -15.51 -5.29
C ILE A 13 -21.04 -14.77 -6.63
N ASP A 14 -21.83 -15.19 -7.63
CA ASP A 14 -21.87 -14.57 -8.96
C ASP A 14 -22.53 -13.18 -8.86
N PHE A 15 -21.74 -12.18 -8.46
CA PHE A 15 -22.22 -10.82 -8.23
C PHE A 15 -22.54 -10.08 -9.52
N ASN A 16 -21.83 -10.37 -10.61
CA ASN A 16 -22.00 -9.71 -11.90
C ASN A 16 -23.04 -10.42 -12.79
N GLN A 17 -23.59 -11.56 -12.35
CA GLN A 17 -24.65 -12.33 -12.99
C GLN A 17 -24.29 -12.81 -14.40
N ASN A 18 -23.01 -13.12 -14.63
CA ASN A 18 -22.52 -13.64 -15.91
C ASN A 18 -22.50 -15.17 -15.97
N ALA A 19 -22.93 -15.87 -14.94
CA ALA A 19 -22.90 -17.31 -14.75
C ALA A 19 -21.51 -17.94 -14.72
N ILE A 20 -20.47 -17.16 -14.48
CA ILE A 20 -19.07 -17.57 -14.30
C ILE A 20 -18.63 -17.15 -12.90
N PHE A 21 -17.97 -18.03 -12.18
CA PHE A 21 -17.32 -17.68 -10.92
C PHE A 21 -15.91 -17.18 -11.17
N GLU A 22 -15.67 -15.92 -10.91
CA GLU A 22 -14.39 -15.25 -11.11
C GLU A 22 -13.58 -15.15 -9.81
N ALA A 23 -12.26 -14.96 -9.93
CA ALA A 23 -11.38 -14.83 -8.75
C ALA A 23 -11.78 -13.64 -7.85
N SER A 24 -12.34 -12.58 -8.42
CA SER A 24 -12.86 -11.40 -7.71
C SER A 24 -14.12 -11.68 -6.86
N GLU A 25 -14.80 -12.79 -7.13
CA GLU A 25 -16.01 -13.23 -6.43
C GLU A 25 -15.74 -14.28 -5.35
N PHE A 26 -14.47 -14.67 -5.19
CA PHE A 26 -14.06 -15.64 -4.19
C PHE A 26 -13.88 -15.00 -2.83
N THR A 27 -14.45 -15.64 -1.81
CA THR A 27 -14.19 -15.30 -0.40
C THR A 27 -13.66 -16.52 0.33
N TYR A 28 -12.45 -16.36 0.87
CA TYR A 28 -11.81 -17.38 1.69
C TYR A 28 -12.42 -17.37 3.11
N LEU A 29 -12.82 -18.54 3.62
CA LEU A 29 -13.40 -18.67 4.95
C LEU A 29 -12.37 -19.12 6.00
N GLY A 30 -11.49 -20.06 5.63
CA GLY A 30 -10.51 -20.58 6.58
C GLY A 30 -9.81 -21.84 6.11
N HIS A 31 -8.83 -22.27 6.92
CA HIS A 31 -7.97 -23.43 6.68
C HIS A 31 -7.72 -24.20 7.99
N GLY A 32 -7.58 -25.52 7.90
CA GLY A 32 -7.24 -26.40 9.00
C GLY A 32 -8.35 -27.34 9.46
N ALA A 33 -8.24 -27.89 10.65
CA ALA A 33 -9.17 -28.87 11.24
C ALA A 33 -10.29 -28.24 12.09
N GLY A 34 -10.61 -26.95 11.88
CA GLY A 34 -11.66 -26.25 12.60
C GLY A 34 -13.06 -26.80 12.27
N LEU A 35 -13.98 -26.69 13.24
CA LEU A 35 -15.37 -27.11 13.06
C LEU A 35 -16.26 -25.98 12.51
N THR A 36 -15.79 -24.72 12.58
CA THR A 36 -16.56 -23.55 12.15
C THR A 36 -15.62 -22.52 11.58
N TYR A 37 -15.95 -22.01 10.37
CA TYR A 37 -15.25 -20.92 9.71
C TYR A 37 -16.25 -19.84 9.35
N SER A 38 -15.87 -18.57 9.51
CA SER A 38 -16.71 -17.43 9.16
C SER A 38 -15.88 -16.28 8.59
N ASN A 39 -16.43 -15.59 7.63
CA ASN A 39 -15.89 -14.35 7.10
C ASN A 39 -17.02 -13.45 6.64
N SER A 40 -16.76 -12.15 6.49
CA SER A 40 -17.71 -11.19 5.97
C SER A 40 -17.53 -11.03 4.47
N VAL A 41 -18.63 -10.88 3.74
CA VAL A 41 -18.62 -10.52 2.33
C VAL A 41 -19.34 -9.20 2.15
N THR A 42 -18.75 -8.29 1.37
CA THR A 42 -19.40 -7.03 1.00
C THR A 42 -20.03 -7.19 -0.37
N VAL A 43 -21.34 -7.03 -0.46
CA VAL A 43 -22.06 -7.05 -1.74
C VAL A 43 -21.70 -5.79 -2.52
N PRO A 44 -21.17 -5.89 -3.76
CA PRO A 44 -20.82 -4.72 -4.56
C PRO A 44 -22.03 -3.81 -4.80
N ILE A 45 -21.82 -2.50 -4.76
CA ILE A 45 -22.88 -1.49 -4.99
C ILE A 45 -23.47 -1.58 -6.42
N THR A 46 -22.74 -2.18 -7.34
CA THR A 46 -23.10 -2.31 -8.75
C THR A 46 -23.98 -3.51 -9.05
N VAL A 47 -24.32 -4.35 -8.06
CA VAL A 47 -25.16 -5.53 -8.32
C VAL A 47 -26.53 -5.14 -8.83
N SER A 48 -27.06 -5.92 -9.77
CA SER A 48 -28.45 -5.87 -10.19
C SER A 48 -29.30 -6.76 -9.29
N SER A 49 -30.59 -6.44 -9.16
CA SER A 49 -31.54 -7.34 -8.47
C SER A 49 -31.72 -8.61 -9.28
N GLY A 50 -31.58 -9.76 -8.62
CA GLY A 50 -31.69 -11.04 -9.29
C GLY A 50 -31.32 -12.21 -8.38
N SER A 51 -31.52 -13.40 -8.91
CA SER A 51 -31.17 -14.65 -8.25
C SER A 51 -29.90 -15.19 -8.85
N VAL A 52 -28.89 -15.40 -8.02
CA VAL A 52 -27.56 -15.87 -8.40
C VAL A 52 -27.22 -17.17 -7.68
N ARG A 53 -26.17 -17.82 -8.14
CA ARG A 53 -25.61 -18.98 -7.49
C ARG A 53 -24.50 -18.57 -6.51
N MET A 54 -24.54 -19.17 -5.33
CA MET A 54 -23.41 -19.20 -4.40
C MET A 54 -22.87 -20.63 -4.38
N ARG A 55 -21.56 -20.80 -4.49
CA ARG A 55 -20.87 -22.08 -4.42
C ARG A 55 -19.94 -22.11 -3.24
N ILE A 56 -20.14 -23.06 -2.32
CA ILE A 56 -19.22 -23.33 -1.21
C ILE A 56 -18.34 -24.51 -1.60
N ILE A 57 -17.04 -24.37 -1.38
CA ILE A 57 -16.03 -25.40 -1.66
C ILE A 57 -15.31 -25.75 -0.38
N LEU A 58 -15.28 -27.04 -0.07
CA LEU A 58 -14.38 -27.64 0.90
C LEU A 58 -13.34 -28.46 0.14
N ASP A 59 -12.08 -28.09 0.23
CA ASP A 59 -10.94 -28.81 -0.36
C ASP A 59 -9.99 -29.24 0.75
N VAL A 60 -9.65 -30.54 0.78
CA VAL A 60 -8.75 -31.15 1.77
C VAL A 60 -7.32 -31.31 1.24
N THR A 61 -6.98 -30.79 0.08
CA THR A 61 -5.64 -30.85 -0.52
C THR A 61 -4.77 -29.63 -0.23
N GLY A 62 -5.28 -28.68 0.56
CA GLY A 62 -4.57 -27.43 0.90
C GLY A 62 -4.46 -26.42 -0.23
N ASN A 63 -5.13 -26.64 -1.37
CA ASN A 63 -5.18 -25.70 -2.48
C ASN A 63 -6.15 -24.56 -2.17
N THR A 64 -5.64 -23.34 -2.13
CA THR A 64 -6.44 -22.12 -2.18
C THR A 64 -6.90 -21.90 -3.63
N THR A 65 -7.86 -22.68 -4.13
CA THR A 65 -8.22 -22.61 -5.54
C THR A 65 -9.13 -21.43 -5.82
N THR A 66 -8.70 -20.59 -6.75
CA THR A 66 -9.52 -19.53 -7.35
C THR A 66 -10.36 -20.03 -8.53
N ASP A 67 -10.37 -21.34 -8.81
CA ASP A 67 -11.14 -21.94 -9.92
C ASP A 67 -12.29 -22.78 -9.36
N ALA A 68 -13.49 -22.25 -9.47
CA ALA A 68 -14.71 -22.90 -8.99
C ALA A 68 -15.13 -24.14 -9.78
N CYS A 69 -14.57 -24.36 -10.98
CA CYS A 69 -15.05 -25.38 -11.92
C CYS A 69 -13.99 -26.42 -12.29
N ASN A 70 -12.71 -26.06 -12.36
CA ASN A 70 -11.66 -26.89 -12.95
C ASN A 70 -10.60 -27.42 -11.98
N ASN A 71 -10.54 -26.91 -10.75
CA ASN A 71 -9.55 -27.32 -9.76
C ASN A 71 -10.04 -28.43 -8.82
N ILE A 72 -10.94 -29.24 -9.30
CA ILE A 72 -11.40 -30.37 -8.53
C ILE A 72 -10.47 -31.56 -8.85
N ASN A 73 -9.25 -31.49 -8.46
CA ASN A 73 -8.47 -32.68 -8.18
C ASN A 73 -8.92 -33.26 -6.83
N PHE A 74 -10.25 -33.45 -6.68
CA PHE A 74 -10.82 -34.28 -5.62
C PHE A 74 -10.35 -35.72 -5.85
N THR A 75 -9.05 -35.92 -5.72
CA THR A 75 -8.55 -37.28 -5.84
C THR A 75 -8.97 -38.14 -4.65
N THR A 76 -9.46 -37.52 -3.56
CA THR A 76 -9.88 -38.31 -2.40
C THR A 76 -10.93 -37.72 -1.46
N TYR A 77 -10.94 -36.42 -1.15
CA TYR A 77 -11.86 -35.86 -0.14
C TYR A 77 -12.16 -34.35 -0.39
N GLY A 78 -13.43 -34.00 -0.37
CA GLY A 78 -13.91 -32.63 -0.51
C GLY A 78 -15.42 -32.58 -0.74
N GLN A 79 -16.01 -31.39 -0.71
CA GLN A 79 -17.43 -31.20 -0.98
C GLN A 79 -17.68 -29.87 -1.65
N ILE A 80 -18.57 -29.85 -2.64
CA ILE A 80 -19.09 -28.64 -3.25
C ILE A 80 -20.59 -28.59 -2.98
N LEU A 81 -21.06 -27.39 -2.58
CA LEU A 81 -22.47 -27.11 -2.32
C LEU A 81 -22.87 -25.85 -3.07
N ASP A 82 -23.93 -25.94 -3.86
CA ASP A 82 -24.53 -24.79 -4.55
C ASP A 82 -25.80 -24.34 -3.84
N TYR A 83 -25.90 -23.02 -3.64
CA TYR A 83 -27.06 -22.38 -3.06
C TYR A 83 -27.59 -21.27 -3.97
N LYS A 84 -28.85 -20.96 -3.85
CA LYS A 84 -29.47 -19.81 -4.49
C LYS A 84 -29.43 -18.62 -3.53
N VAL A 85 -28.90 -17.49 -3.99
CA VAL A 85 -28.88 -16.22 -3.26
C VAL A 85 -29.67 -15.19 -4.07
N ASN A 86 -30.48 -14.39 -3.40
CA ASN A 86 -31.16 -13.26 -4.04
C ASN A 86 -30.41 -11.97 -3.73
N LEU A 87 -29.93 -11.32 -4.76
CA LEU A 87 -29.34 -9.99 -4.69
C LEU A 87 -30.43 -8.93 -4.82
N THR A 88 -30.28 -7.83 -4.12
CA THR A 88 -31.12 -6.64 -4.25
C THR A 88 -30.25 -5.47 -4.61
N ALA A 89 -30.54 -4.82 -5.73
CA ALA A 89 -29.80 -3.63 -6.16
C ALA A 89 -29.91 -2.52 -5.10
N ALA A 90 -28.82 -1.78 -4.92
CA ALA A 90 -28.85 -0.59 -4.08
C ALA A 90 -29.84 0.44 -4.65
N PRO A 91 -30.57 1.17 -3.79
CA PRO A 91 -31.48 2.22 -4.25
C PRO A 91 -30.72 3.29 -5.02
N LEU A 92 -31.36 3.88 -6.03
CA LEU A 92 -30.81 5.04 -6.72
C LEU A 92 -30.66 6.21 -5.76
N CYS A 93 -29.61 6.96 -5.92
CA CYS A 93 -29.42 8.20 -5.16
C CYS A 93 -30.50 9.22 -5.49
N THR A 94 -30.90 10.01 -4.51
CA THR A 94 -31.89 11.09 -4.64
C THR A 94 -31.41 12.33 -3.87
N GLY A 95 -31.77 13.53 -4.37
CA GLY A 95 -31.40 14.77 -3.70
C GLY A 95 -29.90 15.03 -3.69
N THR A 96 -29.46 15.88 -2.77
CA THR A 96 -28.04 16.21 -2.56
C THR A 96 -27.35 15.08 -1.79
N PRO A 97 -26.29 14.47 -2.33
CA PRO A 97 -25.60 13.37 -1.65
C PRO A 97 -24.81 13.89 -0.44
N GLY A 98 -24.71 13.07 0.60
CA GLY A 98 -23.74 13.28 1.67
C GLY A 98 -22.32 13.05 1.14
N ALA A 99 -21.47 14.07 1.15
CA ALA A 99 -20.11 13.96 0.64
C ALA A 99 -19.13 13.35 1.65
N GLY A 100 -19.49 13.31 2.92
CA GLY A 100 -18.60 12.80 3.98
C GLY A 100 -17.37 13.68 4.22
N VAL A 101 -16.34 13.06 4.76
CA VAL A 101 -15.03 13.64 5.06
C VAL A 101 -13.97 12.88 4.27
N ALA A 102 -13.07 13.59 3.59
CA ALA A 102 -11.95 12.95 2.93
C ALA A 102 -10.98 12.36 3.96
N ILE A 103 -10.58 11.13 3.74
CA ILE A 103 -9.57 10.43 4.52
C ILE A 103 -8.47 9.91 3.60
N SER A 104 -7.30 9.64 4.18
CA SER A 104 -6.14 9.12 3.46
C SER A 104 -5.50 7.96 4.22
N SER A 105 -4.93 7.02 3.49
CA SER A 105 -4.14 5.92 4.08
C SER A 105 -2.83 6.40 4.71
N ALA A 106 -2.40 7.65 4.44
CA ALA A 106 -1.21 8.26 5.01
C ALA A 106 -1.45 9.75 5.32
N THR A 107 -0.94 10.23 6.45
CA THR A 107 -0.97 11.66 6.83
C THR A 107 0.24 12.42 6.33
N SER A 108 1.31 11.70 6.01
CA SER A 108 2.52 12.23 5.38
C SER A 108 3.18 11.15 4.52
N VAL A 109 3.81 11.56 3.43
CA VAL A 109 4.44 10.64 2.47
C VAL A 109 5.80 11.15 2.02
N CYS A 110 6.65 10.23 1.60
CA CYS A 110 7.86 10.52 0.83
C CYS A 110 7.52 10.62 -0.66
N GLU A 111 8.34 11.32 -1.41
CA GLU A 111 8.17 11.42 -2.86
C GLU A 111 8.10 10.02 -3.50
N ASN A 112 7.19 9.86 -4.45
CA ASN A 112 6.91 8.57 -5.13
C ASN A 112 6.48 7.42 -4.20
N THR A 113 5.90 7.73 -3.03
CA THR A 113 5.26 6.74 -2.17
C THR A 113 3.76 6.74 -2.45
N PRO A 114 3.19 5.65 -2.97
CA PRO A 114 1.76 5.57 -3.23
C PRO A 114 0.93 5.58 -1.95
N PHE A 115 -0.25 6.19 -2.03
CA PHE A 115 -1.26 6.17 -0.97
C PHE A 115 -2.66 6.24 -1.58
N THR A 116 -3.69 6.03 -0.77
CA THR A 116 -5.08 6.08 -1.21
C THR A 116 -5.87 7.15 -0.50
N LEU A 117 -6.83 7.73 -1.22
CA LEU A 117 -7.84 8.64 -0.72
C LEU A 117 -9.18 7.93 -0.66
N ASP A 118 -9.93 8.14 0.42
CA ASP A 118 -11.24 7.55 0.61
C ASP A 118 -12.18 8.55 1.30
N LEU A 119 -13.43 8.19 1.49
CA LEU A 119 -14.45 9.00 2.17
C LEU A 119 -14.99 8.27 3.39
N SER A 120 -15.20 9.00 4.46
CA SER A 120 -15.89 8.52 5.65
C SER A 120 -17.23 9.23 5.82
N GLY A 121 -18.31 8.50 6.05
CA GLY A 121 -19.65 9.07 6.27
C GLY A 121 -20.32 9.63 5.02
N ASN A 122 -19.88 9.24 3.83
CA ASN A 122 -20.51 9.59 2.56
C ASN A 122 -21.78 8.76 2.30
N SER A 123 -22.67 9.26 1.43
CA SER A 123 -23.81 8.49 0.94
C SER A 123 -23.37 7.29 0.12
N VAL A 124 -24.00 6.14 0.37
CA VAL A 124 -23.78 4.90 -0.38
C VAL A 124 -25.08 4.54 -1.09
N SER A 125 -25.16 4.81 -2.38
CA SER A 125 -26.35 4.56 -3.22
C SER A 125 -25.92 4.34 -4.66
N SER A 126 -26.74 3.63 -5.44
CA SER A 126 -26.48 3.49 -6.88
C SER A 126 -26.57 4.86 -7.58
N GLY A 127 -25.72 5.09 -8.56
CA GLY A 127 -25.66 6.37 -9.29
C GLY A 127 -24.85 7.46 -8.59
N ILE A 128 -24.13 7.17 -7.52
CA ILE A 128 -23.14 8.09 -6.97
C ILE A 128 -21.84 8.03 -7.79
N THR A 129 -21.25 9.21 -8.06
CA THR A 129 -19.92 9.35 -8.64
C THR A 129 -19.05 10.26 -7.80
N TYR A 130 -17.75 10.04 -7.86
CA TYR A 130 -16.71 10.67 -7.04
C TYR A 130 -15.69 11.35 -7.94
N GLN A 131 -15.58 12.69 -7.84
CA GLN A 131 -14.53 13.47 -8.51
C GLN A 131 -13.54 13.97 -7.47
N TRP A 132 -12.38 13.35 -7.39
CA TRP A 132 -11.32 13.83 -6.52
C TRP A 132 -10.69 15.11 -7.07
N GLN A 133 -10.31 16.00 -6.17
CA GLN A 133 -9.63 17.25 -6.44
C GLN A 133 -8.44 17.41 -5.50
N TYR A 134 -7.42 18.10 -5.99
CA TYR A 134 -6.29 18.51 -5.17
C TYR A 134 -6.14 20.04 -5.17
N SER A 135 -5.45 20.55 -4.15
CA SER A 135 -5.10 21.96 -4.00
C SER A 135 -3.75 22.08 -3.29
N LEU A 136 -2.95 23.07 -3.72
CA LEU A 136 -1.69 23.41 -3.06
C LEU A 136 -1.85 24.52 -2.00
N ASN A 137 -2.98 25.22 -2.00
CA ASN A 137 -3.25 26.35 -1.10
C ASN A 137 -4.55 26.21 -0.30
N GLY A 138 -5.28 25.10 -0.46
CA GLY A 138 -6.56 24.83 0.22
C GLY A 138 -7.76 25.63 -0.33
N THR A 139 -7.57 26.48 -1.35
CA THR A 139 -8.61 27.37 -1.88
C THR A 139 -8.89 27.15 -3.36
N THR A 140 -7.87 26.97 -4.17
CA THR A 140 -7.98 26.70 -5.61
C THR A 140 -7.88 25.21 -5.86
N TRP A 141 -8.90 24.60 -6.48
CA TRP A 141 -9.03 23.17 -6.64
C TRP A 141 -8.93 22.73 -8.10
N VAL A 142 -8.20 21.66 -8.35
CA VAL A 142 -7.99 21.05 -9.66
C VAL A 142 -8.44 19.60 -9.62
N ASN A 143 -9.14 19.13 -10.66
CA ASN A 143 -9.61 17.76 -10.74
C ASN A 143 -8.44 16.77 -10.89
N LEU A 144 -8.51 15.67 -10.17
CA LEU A 144 -7.67 14.49 -10.32
C LEU A 144 -8.37 13.49 -11.26
N GLY A 145 -7.90 13.41 -12.50
CA GLY A 145 -8.50 12.54 -13.49
C GLY A 145 -9.99 12.81 -13.74
N SER A 146 -10.72 11.81 -14.18
CA SER A 146 -12.17 11.82 -14.36
C SER A 146 -12.90 11.30 -13.13
N ALA A 147 -14.19 11.65 -13.03
CA ALA A 147 -15.07 11.11 -11.98
C ALA A 147 -15.17 9.57 -12.09
N GLN A 148 -15.20 8.90 -10.95
CA GLN A 148 -15.25 7.45 -10.82
C GLN A 148 -16.51 7.02 -10.05
N SER A 149 -16.96 5.79 -10.26
CA SER A 149 -18.08 5.21 -9.51
C SER A 149 -17.64 4.48 -8.23
N THR A 150 -16.35 4.36 -8.00
CA THR A 150 -15.77 3.61 -6.87
C THR A 150 -14.74 4.43 -6.11
N ILE A 151 -14.57 4.10 -4.86
CA ILE A 151 -13.48 4.51 -3.96
C ILE A 151 -12.87 3.24 -3.37
N PRO A 152 -11.60 3.24 -2.91
CA PRO A 152 -10.66 4.37 -2.80
C PRO A 152 -10.03 4.81 -4.14
N TYR A 153 -9.48 6.04 -4.17
CA TYR A 153 -8.72 6.61 -5.27
C TYR A 153 -7.22 6.53 -4.98
N SER A 154 -6.43 6.03 -5.91
CA SER A 154 -4.98 5.85 -5.74
C SER A 154 -4.21 7.08 -6.20
N ILE A 155 -3.32 7.57 -5.36
CA ILE A 155 -2.30 8.59 -5.67
C ILE A 155 -0.95 7.88 -5.76
N ASN A 156 -0.29 7.96 -6.91
CA ASN A 156 0.98 7.28 -7.14
C ASN A 156 2.18 8.10 -6.69
N THR A 157 2.06 9.42 -6.71
CA THR A 157 3.17 10.32 -6.35
C THR A 157 2.66 11.66 -5.83
N GLN A 158 3.39 12.22 -4.89
CA GLN A 158 3.25 13.57 -4.38
C GLN A 158 4.66 14.11 -4.13
N SER A 159 4.91 15.39 -4.44
CA SER A 159 6.21 16.05 -4.23
C SER A 159 6.12 17.30 -3.34
N ILE A 160 4.92 17.70 -2.96
CA ILE A 160 4.65 18.86 -2.11
C ILE A 160 3.42 18.58 -1.24
N THR A 161 3.36 19.16 -0.05
CA THR A 161 2.17 19.08 0.83
C THR A 161 0.93 19.53 0.07
N THR A 162 -0.09 18.66 0.03
CA THR A 162 -1.25 18.79 -0.84
C THR A 162 -2.53 18.57 -0.04
N TYR A 163 -3.53 19.37 -0.34
CA TYR A 163 -4.89 19.21 0.16
C TYR A 163 -5.72 18.42 -0.83
N TYR A 164 -6.56 17.52 -0.34
CA TYR A 164 -7.44 16.68 -1.15
C TYR A 164 -8.89 16.79 -0.68
N ARG A 165 -9.82 16.83 -1.60
CA ARG A 165 -11.26 16.70 -1.35
C ARG A 165 -11.93 15.92 -2.46
N CYS A 166 -13.16 15.49 -2.23
CA CYS A 166 -13.98 14.80 -3.22
C CYS A 166 -15.28 15.57 -3.45
N ILE A 167 -15.67 15.71 -4.71
CA ILE A 167 -17.03 16.09 -5.11
C ILE A 167 -17.82 14.79 -5.30
N THR A 168 -18.85 14.62 -4.49
CA THR A 168 -19.79 13.52 -4.63
C THR A 168 -20.99 14.01 -5.42
N THR A 169 -21.32 13.32 -6.51
CA THR A 169 -22.45 13.65 -7.39
C THR A 169 -23.46 12.52 -7.40
N CYS A 170 -24.72 12.85 -7.20
CA CYS A 170 -25.82 11.95 -7.50
C CYS A 170 -26.25 12.14 -8.95
N THR A 171 -25.99 11.17 -9.82
CA THR A 171 -26.28 11.27 -11.26
C THR A 171 -27.76 11.34 -11.55
N ASN A 172 -28.61 10.74 -10.71
CA ASN A 172 -30.06 10.74 -10.87
C ASN A 172 -30.71 12.12 -10.59
N SER A 173 -30.18 12.85 -9.60
CA SER A 173 -30.69 14.22 -9.29
C SER A 173 -29.87 15.33 -9.93
N GLY A 174 -28.66 15.05 -10.41
CA GLY A 174 -27.69 16.04 -10.89
C GLY A 174 -27.07 16.90 -9.79
N LEU A 175 -27.38 16.66 -8.51
CA LEU A 175 -26.91 17.46 -7.40
C LEU A 175 -25.55 16.95 -6.90
N THR A 176 -24.72 17.89 -6.41
CA THR A 176 -23.36 17.63 -5.94
C THR A 176 -23.15 18.14 -4.53
N ASN A 177 -22.17 17.59 -3.85
CA ASN A 177 -21.69 18.09 -2.56
C ASN A 177 -20.17 17.85 -2.42
N ASN A 178 -19.48 18.72 -1.68
CA ASN A 178 -18.05 18.62 -1.44
C ASN A 178 -17.78 18.00 -0.06
N SER A 179 -16.83 17.10 0.00
CA SER A 179 -16.32 16.63 1.28
C SER A 179 -15.54 17.72 2.02
N ALA A 180 -15.40 17.60 3.33
CA ALA A 180 -14.30 18.24 4.03
C ALA A 180 -12.96 17.75 3.43
N SER A 181 -11.97 18.65 3.38
CA SER A 181 -10.65 18.32 2.83
C SER A 181 -9.75 17.67 3.87
N ILE A 182 -8.80 16.86 3.38
CA ILE A 182 -7.68 16.35 4.16
C ILE A 182 -6.36 16.89 3.61
N THR A 183 -5.37 17.07 4.49
CA THR A 183 -4.01 17.43 4.10
C THR A 183 -3.12 16.20 4.19
N VAL A 184 -2.38 15.91 3.13
CA VAL A 184 -1.29 14.94 3.15
C VAL A 184 0.02 15.71 3.05
N ASN A 185 0.85 15.59 4.09
CA ASN A 185 2.11 16.32 4.16
C ASN A 185 3.19 15.64 3.29
N GLN A 186 4.07 16.47 2.72
CA GLN A 186 5.29 15.98 2.09
C GLN A 186 6.39 15.90 3.14
N ASN A 187 6.97 14.73 3.33
CA ASN A 187 8.14 14.56 4.19
C ASN A 187 9.37 15.21 3.56
N LEU A 188 10.23 15.77 4.41
CA LEU A 188 11.55 16.20 3.97
C LEU A 188 12.36 14.97 3.51
N PRO A 189 13.25 15.11 2.51
CA PRO A 189 14.09 14.00 2.04
C PRO A 189 14.83 13.29 3.17
N THR A 190 15.30 14.03 4.17
CA THR A 190 16.00 13.47 5.35
C THR A 190 15.14 12.54 6.21
N ALA A 191 13.82 12.69 6.19
CA ALA A 191 12.89 11.81 6.89
C ALA A 191 12.48 10.57 6.05
N CYS A 192 12.95 10.48 4.81
CA CYS A 192 12.54 9.44 3.86
C CYS A 192 13.57 8.31 3.70
N PHE A 193 14.75 8.46 4.29
CA PHE A 193 15.74 7.39 4.28
C PHE A 193 15.34 6.23 5.18
N CYS A 194 15.61 5.01 4.72
CA CYS A 194 15.46 3.84 5.57
C CYS A 194 16.45 3.90 6.73
N VAL A 195 15.99 3.54 7.92
CA VAL A 195 16.91 3.33 9.06
C VAL A 195 17.59 1.98 8.86
N PRO A 196 18.92 1.95 8.66
CA PRO A 196 19.65 0.71 8.50
C PRO A 196 19.56 -0.13 9.78
N GLN A 197 19.46 -1.45 9.61
CA GLN A 197 19.57 -2.38 10.74
C GLN A 197 20.83 -3.21 10.56
N SER A 198 21.68 -3.24 11.59
CA SER A 198 22.83 -4.13 11.67
C SER A 198 22.58 -5.24 12.67
N ILE A 199 23.07 -6.44 12.38
CA ILE A 199 22.92 -7.60 13.26
C ILE A 199 23.98 -7.56 14.36
N SER A 200 25.18 -7.05 14.08
CA SER A 200 26.29 -6.89 15.03
C SER A 200 27.45 -6.12 14.39
N CYS A 201 28.06 -5.21 15.12
CA CYS A 201 29.29 -4.50 14.74
C CYS A 201 30.49 -4.87 15.63
N ALA A 202 30.45 -6.03 16.30
CA ALA A 202 31.40 -6.40 17.32
C ALA A 202 32.87 -6.41 16.85
N ASN A 203 33.12 -6.60 15.54
CA ASN A 203 34.45 -6.87 15.00
C ASN A 203 34.93 -5.91 13.92
N SER A 204 34.13 -4.87 13.58
CA SER A 204 34.51 -3.90 12.56
C SER A 204 33.79 -2.57 12.73
N SER A 205 34.49 -1.48 12.47
CA SER A 205 33.92 -0.14 12.56
C SER A 205 34.56 0.82 11.58
N ILE A 206 33.81 1.86 11.18
CA ILE A 206 34.36 3.04 10.53
C ILE A 206 34.87 3.96 11.64
N THR A 207 36.17 4.33 11.57
CA THR A 207 36.82 5.13 12.61
C THR A 207 37.03 6.56 12.19
N ASN A 208 36.95 6.86 10.88
CA ASN A 208 37.09 8.19 10.34
C ASN A 208 36.34 8.32 9.03
N VAL A 209 35.73 9.47 8.76
CA VAL A 209 35.14 9.85 7.48
C VAL A 209 35.56 11.25 7.11
N LEU A 210 36.07 11.41 5.91
CA LEU A 210 36.51 12.71 5.35
C LEU A 210 35.81 12.93 4.00
N LEU A 211 35.14 14.07 3.85
CA LEU A 211 34.60 14.57 2.59
C LEU A 211 34.47 16.09 2.72
N GLU A 212 35.37 16.85 2.08
CA GLU A 212 35.42 18.31 2.18
C GLU A 212 35.39 18.80 3.63
N SER A 213 34.36 19.52 4.04
CA SER A 213 34.17 20.02 5.41
C SER A 213 33.76 18.94 6.41
N ILE A 214 33.25 17.80 5.96
CA ILE A 214 32.98 16.67 6.84
C ILE A 214 34.30 16.04 7.29
N LYS A 215 34.58 16.15 8.60
CA LYS A 215 35.70 15.51 9.27
C LYS A 215 35.13 14.86 10.54
N ASN A 216 34.80 13.60 10.46
CA ASN A 216 34.15 12.89 11.54
C ASN A 216 34.96 11.66 11.98
N ASN A 217 35.09 11.51 13.29
CA ASN A 217 35.56 10.29 13.94
C ASN A 217 34.39 9.68 14.69
N PRO A 218 33.55 8.88 14.01
CA PRO A 218 32.34 8.38 14.62
C PRO A 218 32.65 7.52 15.84
N ILE A 219 31.84 7.68 16.88
CA ILE A 219 31.89 6.82 18.05
C ILE A 219 31.30 5.47 17.66
N TRP A 220 32.00 4.41 18.00
CA TRP A 220 31.51 3.06 17.79
C TRP A 220 30.19 2.82 18.53
N ASP A 221 29.18 2.35 17.80
CA ASP A 221 27.89 1.92 18.34
C ASP A 221 27.69 0.43 18.10
N ILE A 222 27.34 -0.31 19.15
CA ILE A 222 27.10 -1.75 19.09
C ILE A 222 25.91 -2.09 18.16
N ASN A 223 24.97 -1.17 17.97
CA ASN A 223 23.83 -1.32 17.07
C ASN A 223 24.22 -1.12 15.58
N GLY A 224 25.44 -0.70 15.30
CA GLY A 224 25.99 -0.58 13.95
C GLY A 224 25.44 0.55 13.10
N TYR A 225 24.63 1.44 13.67
CA TYR A 225 24.11 2.62 13.00
C TYR A 225 24.26 3.86 13.88
N THR A 226 24.81 4.92 13.31
CA THR A 226 24.88 6.24 13.96
C THR A 226 24.42 7.31 12.97
N ASP A 227 23.42 8.09 13.35
CA ASP A 227 22.98 9.26 12.60
C ASP A 227 23.81 10.48 13.02
N ASN A 228 24.67 10.96 12.10
CA ASN A 228 25.51 12.12 12.31
C ASN A 228 24.98 13.40 11.62
N THR A 229 23.79 13.39 11.06
CA THR A 229 23.23 14.52 10.29
C THR A 229 23.04 15.79 11.11
N ILE A 230 22.88 15.67 12.42
CA ILE A 230 22.73 16.81 13.34
C ILE A 230 24.06 17.15 14.02
N SER A 231 24.87 16.15 14.34
CA SER A 231 26.10 16.32 15.14
C SER A 231 27.32 16.75 14.34
N VAL A 232 27.32 16.50 13.03
CA VAL A 232 28.43 16.82 12.12
C VAL A 232 27.96 17.83 11.07
N GLY A 233 28.81 18.82 10.78
CA GLY A 233 28.49 19.81 9.74
C GLY A 233 28.36 19.19 8.35
N SER A 234 27.62 19.87 7.47
CA SER A 234 27.40 19.43 6.09
C SER A 234 28.61 19.80 5.17
N ALA A 235 28.87 19.00 4.13
CA ALA A 235 29.72 19.37 3.01
C ALA A 235 28.90 19.96 1.87
N THR A 236 29.46 20.96 1.17
CA THR A 236 28.86 21.51 -0.03
C THR A 236 29.59 20.95 -1.26
N LEU A 237 28.85 20.23 -2.10
CA LEU A 237 29.37 19.64 -3.32
C LEU A 237 28.77 20.36 -4.54
N THR A 238 29.64 20.79 -5.46
CA THR A 238 29.23 21.52 -6.67
C THR A 238 29.09 20.54 -7.84
N ALA A 239 28.04 20.72 -8.63
CA ALA A 239 27.81 19.89 -9.81
C ALA A 239 29.00 19.92 -10.79
N ASN A 240 29.30 18.80 -11.44
CA ASN A 240 30.42 18.59 -12.36
C ASN A 240 31.83 18.73 -11.72
N GLN A 241 31.93 18.70 -10.40
CA GLN A 241 33.20 18.59 -9.71
C GLN A 241 33.42 17.18 -9.18
N THR A 242 34.71 16.79 -9.06
CA THR A 242 35.08 15.51 -8.49
C THR A 242 35.59 15.74 -7.06
N TYR A 243 35.06 14.96 -6.14
CA TYR A 243 35.42 15.01 -4.73
C TYR A 243 35.95 13.65 -4.27
N THR A 244 36.94 13.68 -3.37
CA THR A 244 37.44 12.45 -2.74
C THR A 244 36.74 12.25 -1.39
N ILE A 245 36.12 11.09 -1.21
CA ILE A 245 35.73 10.62 0.10
C ILE A 245 36.74 9.58 0.58
N SER A 246 37.15 9.69 1.83
CA SER A 246 38.05 8.72 2.47
C SER A 246 37.51 8.29 3.82
N THR A 247 37.83 7.06 4.20
CA THR A 247 37.41 6.48 5.47
C THR A 247 38.51 5.57 6.01
N ASN A 248 38.67 5.54 7.32
CA ASN A 248 39.49 4.58 8.02
C ASN A 248 38.61 3.53 8.68
N LEU A 249 39.08 2.32 8.67
CA LEU A 249 38.40 1.17 9.22
C LEU A 249 39.19 0.54 10.35
N ASN A 250 38.52 0.01 11.34
CA ASN A 250 39.04 -0.98 12.26
C ASN A 250 38.35 -2.33 11.92
N VAL A 251 39.13 -3.29 11.42
CA VAL A 251 38.65 -4.61 11.04
C VAL A 251 39.46 -5.64 11.79
N LEU A 252 38.86 -6.39 12.70
CA LEU A 252 39.55 -7.34 13.56
C LEU A 252 39.82 -8.69 12.88
N SER A 253 39.00 -9.06 11.88
CA SER A 253 39.20 -10.31 11.10
C SER A 253 38.42 -10.27 9.79
N GLY A 254 38.99 -10.81 8.71
CA GLY A 254 38.37 -10.98 7.40
C GLY A 254 38.47 -9.75 6.47
N ASN A 255 37.86 -9.86 5.30
CA ASN A 255 37.81 -8.78 4.29
C ASN A 255 36.60 -7.90 4.53
N GLY A 256 36.82 -6.58 4.68
CA GLY A 256 35.74 -5.60 4.77
C GLY A 256 35.43 -4.97 3.41
N TYR A 257 34.16 -4.62 3.19
CA TYR A 257 33.70 -3.82 2.06
C TYR A 257 33.14 -2.50 2.58
N VAL A 258 33.50 -1.39 1.94
CA VAL A 258 32.94 -0.08 2.23
C VAL A 258 32.19 0.42 1.02
N GLY A 259 30.98 0.90 1.22
CA GLY A 259 30.17 1.56 0.20
C GLY A 259 29.73 2.93 0.68
N CYS A 260 29.64 3.88 -0.25
CA CYS A 260 29.06 5.20 -0.02
C CYS A 260 27.85 5.39 -0.94
N TRP A 261 26.79 5.95 -0.41
CA TRP A 261 25.58 6.29 -1.18
C TRP A 261 25.28 7.77 -0.97
N ILE A 262 25.04 8.49 -2.06
CA ILE A 262 24.59 9.89 -2.03
C ILE A 262 23.32 9.98 -2.86
N ASP A 263 22.26 10.52 -2.27
CA ASP A 263 20.99 10.78 -2.94
C ASP A 263 21.07 12.10 -3.73
N PHE A 264 21.61 12.03 -4.97
CA PHE A 264 21.77 13.21 -5.81
C PHE A 264 20.46 13.81 -6.33
N ASN A 265 19.41 13.02 -6.43
CA ASN A 265 18.12 13.49 -6.92
C ASN A 265 17.13 13.83 -5.79
N GLN A 266 17.57 13.73 -4.55
CA GLN A 266 16.85 14.12 -3.34
C GLN A 266 15.45 13.48 -3.20
N ASN A 267 15.30 12.25 -3.67
CA ASN A 267 14.01 11.53 -3.63
C ASN A 267 13.88 10.58 -2.42
N GLY A 268 14.83 10.62 -1.49
CA GLY A 268 14.85 9.73 -0.32
C GLY A 268 15.26 8.28 -0.65
N LYS A 269 15.73 8.01 -1.86
CA LYS A 269 16.21 6.69 -2.31
C LYS A 269 17.65 6.80 -2.77
N THR A 270 18.53 5.99 -2.19
CA THR A 270 19.95 5.99 -2.57
C THR A 270 20.22 5.12 -3.79
N ILE A 271 20.96 5.64 -4.77
CA ILE A 271 21.51 4.86 -5.89
C ILE A 271 22.88 4.32 -5.46
N ARG A 272 23.08 3.02 -5.64
CA ARG A 272 24.32 2.36 -5.23
C ARG A 272 25.52 2.79 -6.08
N ASN A 273 26.46 3.52 -5.50
CA ASN A 273 27.79 3.69 -6.05
C ASN A 273 28.78 2.84 -5.23
N ILE A 274 29.40 1.84 -5.85
CA ILE A 274 30.33 0.95 -5.17
C ILE A 274 31.69 1.66 -5.09
N LEU A 275 32.14 1.97 -3.87
CA LEU A 275 33.53 2.30 -3.61
C LEU A 275 34.32 0.99 -3.40
N ASN A 276 35.47 0.92 -4.01
CA ASN A 276 36.37 -0.21 -4.18
C ASN A 276 36.52 -1.17 -2.98
N LYS A 277 36.68 -2.46 -3.33
CA LYS A 277 37.18 -3.51 -2.43
C LYS A 277 38.52 -3.05 -1.82
N ILE A 278 38.56 -3.03 -0.49
CA ILE A 278 39.83 -2.86 0.24
C ILE A 278 40.40 -4.28 0.47
N GLU A 279 41.53 -4.59 -0.15
CA GLU A 279 42.29 -5.81 0.11
C GLU A 279 43.09 -5.67 1.40
#